data_30257d659a33932330a284efa318815d
#
_entry.id   30257d659a33932330a284efa318815d
#
_cell.length_a   1.000
_cell.length_b   1.000
_cell.length_c   1.000
_cell.angle_alpha   90.00
_cell.angle_beta   90.00
_cell.angle_gamma   90.00
#
_symmetry.space_group_name_H-M   'P 1'
#
loop_
_entity.id
_entity.type
_entity.pdbx_description
1 polymer ?
#
loop_
_entity_poly.entity_id
_entity_poly.type
_entity_poly.pdbx_seq_one_letter_code
_entity_poly.pdbx_strand_id
1 'polypeptide(L)'
;KNLKSLGFKILAGHTDANYDQLEEAIKYGLDGFTHLFNAMGQISAREPGVVGSALDFDQTWASIIVDLHHVHPSLINLSFKQKPEGKLFFVSDSMATINHGEPSFELYDEVVSESKGRIINAEGKLAGSSITQIDAIKNAYQKCNIPLESAISMATLYPAEYLGITDYLGQIKKGFRADLVHFNSDFKIQNVWVEGNLINRGQL
;
A
#
# COMPACT_ATOMS: atom_id res chain seq x y z
N LYS A 1 -16.67 15.71 -5.44
CA LYS A 1 -17.70 16.19 -4.48
C LYS A 1 -18.71 15.09 -4.15
N ASN A 2 -19.38 14.49 -5.14
CA ASN A 2 -20.47 13.52 -4.89
C ASN A 2 -20.03 12.29 -4.08
N LEU A 3 -18.88 11.69 -4.39
CA LEU A 3 -18.36 10.54 -3.62
C LEU A 3 -18.01 10.92 -2.18
N LYS A 4 -17.45 12.11 -1.99
CA LYS A 4 -17.08 12.59 -0.65
C LYS A 4 -18.30 12.82 0.23
N SER A 5 -19.40 13.35 -0.32
CA SER A 5 -20.66 13.53 0.42
C SER A 5 -21.33 12.20 0.82
N LEU A 6 -20.93 11.09 0.18
CA LEU A 6 -21.36 9.74 0.53
C LEU A 6 -20.41 9.05 1.53
N GLY A 7 -19.40 9.74 2.06
CA GLY A 7 -18.47 9.23 3.05
C GLY A 7 -17.28 8.43 2.48
N PHE A 8 -17.12 8.38 1.15
CA PHE A 8 -15.98 7.66 0.55
C PHE A 8 -14.66 8.34 0.87
N LYS A 9 -13.62 7.53 1.07
CA LYS A 9 -12.22 7.93 1.01
C LYS A 9 -11.76 7.90 -0.44
N ILE A 10 -11.06 8.95 -0.90
CA ILE A 10 -10.73 9.13 -2.31
C ILE A 10 -9.22 9.28 -2.46
N LEU A 11 -8.60 8.37 -3.20
CA LEU A 11 -7.19 8.43 -3.57
C LEU A 11 -7.07 8.62 -5.10
N ALA A 12 -6.15 9.50 -5.52
CA ALA A 12 -5.76 9.62 -6.91
C ALA A 12 -4.78 8.53 -7.29
N GLY A 13 -4.97 7.94 -8.46
CA GLY A 13 -4.07 6.98 -9.09
C GLY A 13 -4.37 6.89 -10.58
N HIS A 14 -3.46 6.30 -11.38
CA HIS A 14 -3.57 6.18 -12.84
C HIS A 14 -3.89 7.52 -13.51
N THR A 15 -3.14 8.57 -13.16
CA THR A 15 -3.38 9.94 -13.65
C THR A 15 -2.08 10.66 -13.91
N ASP A 16 -2.08 11.55 -14.90
CA ASP A 16 -1.01 12.50 -15.22
C ASP A 16 -1.42 13.94 -14.86
N ALA A 17 -2.31 14.11 -13.87
CA ALA A 17 -2.70 15.42 -13.38
C ALA A 17 -1.47 16.22 -12.92
N ASN A 18 -1.43 17.51 -13.25
CA ASN A 18 -0.37 18.41 -12.81
C ASN A 18 -0.61 18.90 -11.37
N TYR A 19 0.37 19.61 -10.82
CA TYR A 19 0.36 20.09 -9.43
C TYR A 19 -0.89 20.93 -9.13
N ASP A 20 -1.24 21.91 -9.97
CA ASP A 20 -2.38 22.82 -9.75
C ASP A 20 -3.73 22.06 -9.75
N GLN A 21 -3.87 21.07 -10.64
CA GLN A 21 -5.07 20.22 -10.70
C GLN A 21 -5.23 19.37 -9.43
N LEU A 22 -4.12 18.87 -8.89
CA LEU A 22 -4.12 18.07 -7.66
C LEU A 22 -4.41 18.97 -6.43
N GLU A 23 -3.82 20.16 -6.36
CA GLU A 23 -4.14 21.14 -5.32
C GLU A 23 -5.64 21.49 -5.34
N GLU A 24 -6.22 21.67 -6.52
CA GLU A 24 -7.66 21.92 -6.65
C GLU A 24 -8.48 20.69 -6.23
N ALA A 25 -8.07 19.48 -6.61
CA ALA A 25 -8.75 18.24 -6.23
C ALA A 25 -8.79 18.05 -4.71
N ILE A 26 -7.73 18.42 -3.99
CA ILE A 26 -7.69 18.42 -2.51
C ILE A 26 -8.75 19.35 -1.92
N LYS A 27 -8.95 20.54 -2.48
CA LYS A 27 -10.02 21.47 -2.06
C LYS A 27 -11.42 20.86 -2.23
N TYR A 28 -11.57 19.88 -3.13
CA TYR A 28 -12.81 19.13 -3.35
C TYR A 28 -12.88 17.80 -2.61
N GLY A 29 -11.90 17.49 -1.77
CA GLY A 29 -11.94 16.36 -0.87
C GLY A 29 -11.16 15.13 -1.34
N LEU A 30 -10.14 15.29 -2.20
CA LEU A 30 -9.15 14.25 -2.42
C LEU A 30 -8.41 13.99 -1.10
N ASP A 31 -8.38 12.74 -0.65
CA ASP A 31 -7.73 12.34 0.61
C ASP A 31 -6.24 12.02 0.42
N GLY A 32 -5.82 11.64 -0.81
CA GLY A 32 -4.43 11.27 -1.05
C GLY A 32 -4.20 10.54 -2.37
N PHE A 33 -3.19 9.64 -2.37
CA PHE A 33 -2.66 8.99 -3.57
C PHE A 33 -2.47 7.49 -3.34
N THR A 34 -2.84 6.66 -4.33
CA THR A 34 -2.65 5.21 -4.25
C THR A 34 -1.39 4.77 -4.98
N HIS A 35 -0.80 3.64 -4.57
CA HIS A 35 0.38 2.97 -5.16
C HIS A 35 1.42 3.95 -5.74
N LEU A 36 1.88 4.87 -4.90
CA LEU A 36 2.80 5.96 -5.24
C LEU A 36 3.92 5.50 -6.20
N PHE A 37 4.26 6.31 -7.20
CA PHE A 37 5.17 6.09 -8.34
C PHE A 37 4.59 5.27 -9.50
N ASN A 38 3.50 4.52 -9.32
CA ASN A 38 3.00 3.61 -10.34
C ASN A 38 1.83 4.22 -11.11
N ALA A 39 1.86 4.12 -12.44
CA ALA A 39 0.86 4.64 -13.35
C ALA A 39 0.48 6.11 -13.07
N MET A 40 1.48 6.99 -12.83
CA MET A 40 1.29 8.40 -12.53
C MET A 40 2.47 9.26 -12.96
N GLY A 41 2.23 10.57 -13.15
CA GLY A 41 3.26 11.56 -13.50
C GLY A 41 4.39 11.62 -12.49
N GLN A 42 5.62 11.47 -12.98
CA GLN A 42 6.85 11.48 -12.18
C GLN A 42 7.34 12.90 -11.93
N ILE A 43 8.26 13.07 -10.97
CA ILE A 43 8.86 14.36 -10.64
C ILE A 43 9.74 14.85 -11.79
N SER A 44 9.54 16.09 -12.23
CA SER A 44 10.46 16.83 -13.07
C SER A 44 10.84 18.17 -12.43
N ALA A 45 11.88 18.83 -12.96
CA ALA A 45 12.38 20.09 -12.39
C ALA A 45 11.38 21.27 -12.48
N ARG A 46 10.39 21.19 -13.36
CA ARG A 46 9.43 22.29 -13.61
C ARG A 46 7.98 21.87 -13.37
N GLU A 47 7.73 20.59 -13.21
CA GLU A 47 6.42 20.02 -12.90
C GLU A 47 6.63 18.88 -11.90
N PRO A 48 6.15 19.03 -10.66
CA PRO A 48 6.28 17.99 -9.63
C PRO A 48 5.58 16.69 -10.01
N GLY A 49 4.57 16.78 -10.86
CA GLY A 49 3.71 15.66 -11.20
C GLY A 49 2.95 15.11 -10.01
N VAL A 50 2.33 13.97 -10.19
CA VAL A 50 1.55 13.32 -9.13
C VAL A 50 2.44 12.88 -7.96
N VAL A 51 3.63 12.35 -8.26
CA VAL A 51 4.59 11.90 -7.25
C VAL A 51 5.07 13.06 -6.38
N GLY A 52 5.48 14.17 -7.00
CA GLY A 52 5.93 15.35 -6.26
C GLY A 52 4.82 15.95 -5.42
N SER A 53 3.63 16.08 -5.98
CA SER A 53 2.45 16.57 -5.25
C SER A 53 2.10 15.69 -4.05
N ALA A 54 2.15 14.37 -4.22
CA ALA A 54 1.90 13.43 -3.13
C ALA A 54 2.90 13.57 -1.98
N LEU A 55 4.17 13.87 -2.29
CA LEU A 55 5.22 14.06 -1.30
C LEU A 55 5.21 15.44 -0.66
N ASP A 56 4.71 16.46 -1.36
CA ASP A 56 4.66 17.86 -0.90
C ASP A 56 3.42 18.16 -0.04
N PHE A 57 2.27 17.56 -0.35
CA PHE A 57 1.03 17.82 0.37
C PHE A 57 0.94 17.05 1.68
N ASP A 58 1.45 17.61 2.78
CA ASP A 58 1.52 17.01 4.12
C ASP A 58 0.17 16.49 4.65
N GLN A 59 -0.93 17.16 4.31
CA GLN A 59 -2.27 16.79 4.76
C GLN A 59 -2.80 15.52 4.09
N THR A 60 -2.23 15.10 2.97
CA THR A 60 -2.69 13.96 2.18
C THR A 60 -2.07 12.63 2.61
N TRP A 61 -2.80 11.55 2.36
CA TRP A 61 -2.30 10.19 2.52
C TRP A 61 -1.62 9.70 1.24
N ALA A 62 -0.70 8.77 1.39
CA ALA A 62 -0.17 8.01 0.26
C ALA A 62 -0.08 6.53 0.61
N SER A 63 -0.38 5.66 -0.35
CA SER A 63 -0.07 4.24 -0.23
C SER A 63 1.07 3.84 -1.17
N ILE A 64 1.86 2.84 -0.77
CA ILE A 64 3.05 2.43 -1.53
C ILE A 64 3.20 0.90 -1.55
N ILE A 65 3.60 0.35 -2.71
CA ILE A 65 3.91 -1.08 -2.88
C ILE A 65 5.39 -1.31 -2.53
N VAL A 66 5.68 -2.29 -1.67
CA VAL A 66 7.03 -2.56 -1.17
C VAL A 66 7.51 -3.97 -1.58
N ASP A 67 7.26 -4.34 -2.83
CA ASP A 67 7.73 -5.59 -3.43
C ASP A 67 9.16 -5.49 -4.00
N LEU A 68 9.76 -4.29 -4.02
CA LEU A 68 11.08 -3.96 -4.58
C LEU A 68 11.17 -4.07 -6.11
N HIS A 69 10.03 -4.25 -6.78
CA HIS A 69 9.92 -4.28 -8.24
C HIS A 69 9.20 -3.04 -8.77
N HIS A 70 8.12 -2.63 -8.11
CA HIS A 70 7.35 -1.43 -8.45
C HIS A 70 8.09 -0.15 -8.08
N VAL A 71 8.75 -0.14 -6.90
CA VAL A 71 9.43 1.05 -6.39
C VAL A 71 10.82 0.68 -5.87
N HIS A 72 11.83 1.43 -6.28
CA HIS A 72 13.20 1.24 -5.80
C HIS A 72 13.28 1.50 -4.27
N PRO A 73 14.05 0.69 -3.50
CA PRO A 73 14.16 0.85 -2.05
C PRO A 73 14.50 2.25 -1.56
N SER A 74 15.36 2.98 -2.30
CA SER A 74 15.73 4.36 -1.97
C SER A 74 14.54 5.33 -2.06
N LEU A 75 13.62 5.12 -3.02
CA LEU A 75 12.43 5.95 -3.19
C LEU A 75 11.38 5.63 -2.12
N ILE A 76 11.27 4.37 -1.71
CA ILE A 76 10.44 3.98 -0.57
C ILE A 76 10.94 4.68 0.71
N ASN A 77 12.25 4.65 0.97
CA ASN A 77 12.86 5.34 2.11
C ASN A 77 12.70 6.87 2.02
N LEU A 78 12.86 7.45 0.82
CA LEU A 78 12.64 8.88 0.60
C LEU A 78 11.19 9.26 0.93
N SER A 79 10.23 8.49 0.44
CA SER A 79 8.80 8.73 0.72
C SER A 79 8.49 8.63 2.22
N PHE A 80 9.06 7.64 2.90
CA PHE A 80 8.92 7.48 4.35
C PHE A 80 9.47 8.68 5.13
N LYS A 81 10.59 9.26 4.69
CA LYS A 81 11.19 10.44 5.33
C LYS A 81 10.46 11.73 5.02
N GLN A 82 9.88 11.83 3.84
CA GLN A 82 9.25 13.05 3.36
C GLN A 82 7.81 13.18 3.84
N LYS A 83 7.05 12.09 3.85
CA LYS A 83 5.67 12.13 4.34
C LYS A 83 5.64 12.29 5.86
N PRO A 84 4.74 13.11 6.41
CA PRO A 84 4.51 13.17 7.85
C PRO A 84 4.20 11.78 8.42
N GLU A 85 4.58 11.58 9.68
CA GLU A 85 4.28 10.34 10.39
C GLU A 85 2.77 10.02 10.31
N GLY A 86 2.45 8.77 10.04
CA GLY A 86 1.07 8.30 9.88
C GLY A 86 0.50 8.50 8.46
N LYS A 87 1.12 9.28 7.58
CA LYS A 87 0.55 9.62 6.27
C LYS A 87 1.01 8.74 5.12
N LEU A 88 1.88 7.76 5.37
CA LEU A 88 2.30 6.75 4.38
C LEU A 88 1.96 5.35 4.89
N PHE A 89 1.27 4.54 4.09
CA PHE A 89 0.92 3.17 4.45
C PHE A 89 1.14 2.19 3.30
N PHE A 90 1.25 0.89 3.62
CA PHE A 90 1.47 -0.13 2.61
C PHE A 90 0.17 -0.53 1.92
N VAL A 91 0.27 -0.76 0.63
CA VAL A 91 -0.72 -1.47 -0.19
C VAL A 91 -0.01 -2.60 -0.91
N SER A 92 -0.63 -3.76 -0.97
CA SER A 92 -0.05 -4.90 -1.69
C SER A 92 -0.26 -4.78 -3.19
N ASP A 93 -1.42 -4.34 -3.61
CA ASP A 93 -1.84 -4.41 -5.01
C ASP A 93 -1.71 -5.83 -5.57
N SER A 94 -1.97 -6.82 -4.71
CA SER A 94 -1.77 -8.24 -5.01
C SER A 94 -2.86 -8.78 -5.91
N MET A 95 -2.43 -9.62 -6.83
CA MET A 95 -3.28 -10.26 -7.83
C MET A 95 -3.63 -11.71 -7.45
N ALA A 96 -4.50 -12.34 -8.24
CA ALA A 96 -5.05 -13.66 -7.95
C ALA A 96 -4.03 -14.81 -7.91
N THR A 97 -2.81 -14.61 -8.38
CA THR A 97 -1.72 -15.60 -8.32
C THR A 97 -1.17 -15.83 -6.92
N ILE A 98 -1.41 -14.89 -5.99
CA ILE A 98 -0.86 -15.01 -4.63
C ILE A 98 -1.44 -16.24 -3.90
N ASN A 99 -0.55 -17.14 -3.45
CA ASN A 99 -0.89 -18.38 -2.74
C ASN A 99 -1.87 -19.33 -3.46
N HIS A 100 -2.16 -19.08 -4.75
CA HIS A 100 -3.14 -19.89 -5.49
C HIS A 100 -2.53 -21.10 -6.22
N GLY A 101 -1.20 -21.16 -6.37
CA GLY A 101 -0.51 -22.24 -7.10
C GLY A 101 -0.58 -22.15 -8.63
N GLU A 102 -1.45 -21.33 -9.18
CA GLU A 102 -1.53 -21.07 -10.62
C GLU A 102 -0.68 -19.85 -10.97
N PRO A 103 0.29 -19.99 -11.90
CA PRO A 103 1.22 -18.91 -12.23
C PRO A 103 0.62 -17.83 -13.13
N SER A 104 -0.60 -18.02 -13.62
CA SER A 104 -1.27 -17.08 -14.54
C SER A 104 -2.78 -17.06 -14.35
N PHE A 105 -3.40 -15.95 -14.73
CA PHE A 105 -4.85 -15.80 -14.79
C PHE A 105 -5.22 -14.75 -15.85
N GLU A 106 -6.49 -14.69 -16.22
CA GLU A 106 -7.03 -13.71 -17.16
C GLU A 106 -7.54 -12.48 -16.41
N LEU A 107 -7.12 -11.28 -16.85
CA LEU A 107 -7.54 -9.99 -16.33
C LEU A 107 -7.85 -9.05 -17.49
N TYR A 108 -9.11 -8.59 -17.60
CA TYR A 108 -9.56 -7.70 -18.67
C TYR A 108 -9.19 -8.18 -20.08
N ASP A 109 -9.45 -9.46 -20.39
CA ASP A 109 -9.14 -10.11 -21.66
C ASP A 109 -7.61 -10.25 -21.95
N GLU A 110 -6.75 -9.97 -20.97
CA GLU A 110 -5.29 -10.18 -21.04
C GLU A 110 -4.84 -11.28 -20.07
N VAL A 111 -3.92 -12.13 -20.52
CA VAL A 111 -3.28 -13.10 -19.64
C VAL A 111 -2.15 -12.40 -18.89
N VAL A 112 -2.23 -12.37 -17.57
CA VAL A 112 -1.16 -11.95 -16.67
C VAL A 112 -0.53 -13.14 -15.99
N SER A 113 0.77 -13.10 -15.80
CA SER A 113 1.52 -14.22 -15.24
C SER A 113 2.55 -13.78 -14.20
N GLU A 114 2.78 -14.63 -13.22
CA GLU A 114 3.85 -14.45 -12.26
C GLU A 114 5.18 -14.94 -12.83
N SER A 115 6.17 -14.08 -12.78
CA SER A 115 7.55 -14.42 -13.15
C SER A 115 8.53 -13.76 -12.19
N LYS A 116 9.26 -14.58 -11.43
CA LYS A 116 10.30 -14.13 -10.48
C LYS A 116 9.79 -13.10 -9.46
N GLY A 117 8.60 -13.31 -8.91
CA GLY A 117 7.97 -12.42 -7.93
C GLY A 117 7.35 -11.15 -8.51
N ARG A 118 7.20 -11.07 -9.84
CA ARG A 118 6.53 -9.98 -10.54
C ARG A 118 5.33 -10.50 -11.29
N ILE A 119 4.24 -9.76 -11.25
CA ILE A 119 3.09 -9.98 -12.12
C ILE A 119 3.28 -9.13 -13.37
N ILE A 120 3.30 -9.76 -14.53
CA ILE A 120 3.52 -9.12 -15.82
C ILE A 120 2.41 -9.50 -16.81
N ASN A 121 2.02 -8.54 -17.65
CA ASN A 121 1.14 -8.79 -18.78
C ASN A 121 1.93 -9.31 -20.00
N ALA A 122 1.24 -9.56 -21.11
CA ALA A 122 1.82 -10.06 -22.36
C ALA A 122 2.91 -9.13 -22.93
N GLU A 123 2.87 -7.82 -22.61
CA GLU A 123 3.88 -6.83 -23.04
C GLU A 123 5.08 -6.77 -22.09
N GLY A 124 5.10 -7.57 -21.01
CA GLY A 124 6.15 -7.55 -19.98
C GLY A 124 6.06 -6.37 -19.01
N LYS A 125 4.94 -5.62 -19.00
CA LYS A 125 4.67 -4.54 -18.05
C LYS A 125 4.14 -5.11 -16.74
N LEU A 126 4.46 -4.45 -15.61
CA LEU A 126 3.89 -4.78 -14.31
C LEU A 126 2.37 -4.57 -14.33
N ALA A 127 1.63 -5.55 -13.80
CA ALA A 127 0.17 -5.59 -13.73
C ALA A 127 -0.28 -6.06 -12.35
N GLY A 128 0.06 -5.27 -11.34
CA GLY A 128 -0.10 -5.61 -9.93
C GLY A 128 1.07 -6.42 -9.35
N SER A 129 0.93 -6.89 -8.13
CA SER A 129 1.98 -7.57 -7.38
C SER A 129 1.60 -9.00 -6.95
N SER A 130 2.57 -9.73 -6.40
CA SER A 130 2.36 -10.99 -5.66
C SER A 130 2.86 -10.90 -4.21
N ILE A 131 2.91 -9.68 -3.65
CA ILE A 131 3.44 -9.45 -2.31
C ILE A 131 2.35 -9.57 -1.24
N THR A 132 2.70 -10.18 -0.10
CA THR A 132 1.88 -10.13 1.12
C THR A 132 2.25 -8.92 1.98
N GLN A 133 1.39 -8.54 2.93
CA GLN A 133 1.71 -7.46 3.87
C GLN A 133 2.89 -7.81 4.78
N ILE A 134 3.09 -9.06 5.15
CA ILE A 134 4.27 -9.47 5.94
C ILE A 134 5.56 -9.35 5.13
N ASP A 135 5.52 -9.60 3.82
CA ASP A 135 6.67 -9.38 2.94
C ASP A 135 6.96 -7.89 2.77
N ALA A 136 5.92 -7.05 2.69
CA ALA A 136 6.08 -5.59 2.65
C ALA A 136 6.78 -5.07 3.92
N ILE A 137 6.36 -5.52 5.11
CA ILE A 137 7.01 -5.20 6.40
C ILE A 137 8.48 -5.65 6.37
N LYS A 138 8.75 -6.90 5.97
CA LYS A 138 10.10 -7.45 5.87
C LYS A 138 10.98 -6.62 4.93
N ASN A 139 10.51 -6.33 3.73
CA ASN A 139 11.25 -5.56 2.74
C ASN A 139 11.51 -4.12 3.21
N ALA A 140 10.52 -3.47 3.81
CA ALA A 140 10.66 -2.14 4.39
C ALA A 140 11.76 -2.09 5.45
N TYR A 141 11.75 -3.03 6.38
CA TYR A 141 12.76 -3.14 7.43
C TYR A 141 14.14 -3.51 6.90
N GLN A 142 14.24 -4.59 6.10
CA GLN A 142 15.52 -5.16 5.71
C GLN A 142 16.19 -4.46 4.52
N LYS A 143 15.41 -3.82 3.64
CA LYS A 143 15.89 -3.28 2.36
C LYS A 143 15.67 -1.78 2.20
N CYS A 144 14.68 -1.19 2.88
CA CYS A 144 14.35 0.23 2.72
C CYS A 144 14.77 1.08 3.92
N ASN A 145 15.47 0.52 4.91
CA ASN A 145 15.94 1.22 6.11
C ASN A 145 14.80 1.96 6.85
N ILE A 146 13.64 1.31 6.96
CA ILE A 146 12.49 1.77 7.75
C ILE A 146 12.49 0.99 9.06
N PRO A 147 12.37 1.64 10.24
CA PRO A 147 12.29 0.96 11.53
C PRO A 147 11.14 -0.07 11.55
N LEU A 148 11.34 -1.20 12.23
CA LEU A 148 10.35 -2.30 12.25
C LEU A 148 9.00 -1.84 12.79
N GLU A 149 8.99 -1.05 13.86
CA GLU A 149 7.76 -0.51 14.47
C GLU A 149 7.00 0.38 13.47
N SER A 150 7.73 1.21 12.71
CA SER A 150 7.13 2.05 11.67
C SER A 150 6.57 1.18 10.54
N ALA A 151 7.31 0.16 10.09
CA ALA A 151 6.85 -0.74 9.04
C ALA A 151 5.57 -1.52 9.47
N ILE A 152 5.49 -1.94 10.73
CA ILE A 152 4.29 -2.56 11.30
C ILE A 152 3.13 -1.55 11.32
N SER A 153 3.37 -0.32 11.78
CA SER A 153 2.35 0.74 11.80
C SER A 153 1.83 1.08 10.40
N MET A 154 2.72 1.10 9.40
CA MET A 154 2.35 1.31 7.99
C MET A 154 1.46 0.18 7.42
N ALA A 155 1.47 -1.00 8.01
CA ALA A 155 0.61 -2.12 7.62
C ALA A 155 -0.64 -2.28 8.50
N THR A 156 -0.76 -1.54 9.62
CA THR A 156 -1.81 -1.75 10.62
C THR A 156 -2.48 -0.44 11.06
N LEU A 157 -1.81 0.36 11.86
CA LEU A 157 -2.35 1.59 12.45
C LEU A 157 -2.67 2.64 11.38
N TYR A 158 -1.73 2.93 10.48
CA TYR A 158 -1.91 4.02 9.53
C TYR A 158 -3.04 3.78 8.51
N PRO A 159 -3.20 2.57 7.92
CA PRO A 159 -4.40 2.30 7.12
C PRO A 159 -5.70 2.35 7.95
N ALA A 160 -5.68 1.98 9.24
CA ALA A 160 -6.84 2.12 10.11
C ALA A 160 -7.19 3.60 10.38
N GLU A 161 -6.18 4.46 10.56
CA GLU A 161 -6.36 5.92 10.68
C GLU A 161 -6.93 6.51 9.39
N TYR A 162 -6.38 6.12 8.24
CA TYR A 162 -6.91 6.55 6.94
C TYR A 162 -8.39 6.18 6.78
N LEU A 163 -8.78 4.98 7.18
CA LEU A 163 -10.17 4.51 7.11
C LEU A 163 -11.06 5.08 8.20
N GLY A 164 -10.50 5.63 9.29
CA GLY A 164 -11.24 6.16 10.44
C GLY A 164 -11.82 5.06 11.33
N ILE A 165 -11.10 3.95 11.52
CA ILE A 165 -11.54 2.77 12.30
C ILE A 165 -10.63 2.45 13.49
N THR A 166 -9.88 3.43 13.96
CA THR A 166 -8.90 3.31 15.06
C THR A 166 -9.51 3.22 16.44
N ASP A 167 -10.81 3.28 16.57
CA ASP A 167 -11.55 3.05 17.81
C ASP A 167 -11.69 1.56 18.16
N TYR A 168 -11.45 0.65 17.20
CA TYR A 168 -11.54 -0.79 17.40
C TYR A 168 -10.52 -1.66 16.62
N LEU A 169 -9.72 -1.08 15.71
CA LEU A 169 -8.72 -1.78 14.89
C LEU A 169 -7.39 -1.02 14.81
N GLY A 170 -6.35 -1.69 14.30
CA GLY A 170 -5.03 -1.12 13.99
C GLY A 170 -4.03 -1.19 15.14
N GLN A 171 -4.44 -1.55 16.34
CA GLN A 171 -3.57 -1.62 17.53
C GLN A 171 -3.92 -2.83 18.41
N ILE A 172 -2.93 -3.31 19.18
CA ILE A 172 -3.16 -4.27 20.27
C ILE A 172 -3.48 -3.45 21.53
N LYS A 173 -4.78 -3.32 21.82
CA LYS A 173 -5.26 -2.54 22.95
C LYS A 173 -6.51 -3.18 23.57
N LYS A 174 -6.68 -3.04 24.89
CA LYS A 174 -7.87 -3.55 25.60
C LYS A 174 -9.15 -2.95 25.00
N GLY A 175 -10.09 -3.80 24.63
CA GLY A 175 -11.36 -3.42 24.02
C GLY A 175 -11.34 -3.38 22.48
N PHE A 176 -10.18 -3.55 21.87
CA PHE A 176 -10.06 -3.66 20.40
C PHE A 176 -10.37 -5.08 19.94
N ARG A 177 -10.81 -5.19 18.69
CA ARG A 177 -11.01 -6.47 18.02
C ARG A 177 -9.68 -7.22 17.90
N ALA A 178 -9.67 -8.48 18.31
CA ALA A 178 -8.46 -9.30 18.32
C ALA A 178 -8.20 -9.94 16.95
N ASP A 179 -7.90 -9.09 15.94
CA ASP A 179 -7.35 -9.50 14.65
C ASP A 179 -5.83 -9.40 14.77
N LEU A 180 -5.18 -10.53 14.99
CA LEU A 180 -3.77 -10.57 15.36
C LEU A 180 -2.99 -11.49 14.43
N VAL A 181 -1.76 -11.09 14.11
CA VAL A 181 -0.79 -11.92 13.40
C VAL A 181 0.46 -12.06 14.25
N HIS A 182 0.82 -13.31 14.55
CA HIS A 182 2.08 -13.64 15.21
C HIS A 182 3.07 -14.15 14.17
N PHE A 183 4.23 -13.52 14.07
CA PHE A 183 5.33 -13.94 13.21
C PHE A 183 6.66 -13.95 13.98
N ASN A 184 7.62 -14.73 13.49
CA ASN A 184 8.95 -14.87 14.09
C ASN A 184 9.95 -13.84 13.49
N SER A 185 11.21 -13.88 13.97
CA SER A 185 12.32 -13.05 13.49
C SER A 185 12.64 -13.22 11.99
N ASP A 186 12.23 -14.32 11.37
CA ASP A 186 12.39 -14.57 9.93
C ASP A 186 11.19 -14.07 9.11
N PHE A 187 10.24 -13.37 9.75
CA PHE A 187 8.98 -12.89 9.17
C PHE A 187 8.06 -14.03 8.70
N LYS A 188 8.19 -15.23 9.28
CA LYS A 188 7.29 -16.36 9.03
C LYS A 188 6.10 -16.29 9.98
N ILE A 189 4.89 -16.25 9.41
CA ILE A 189 3.64 -16.27 10.17
C ILE A 189 3.54 -17.61 10.92
N GLN A 190 3.30 -17.53 12.22
CA GLN A 190 3.10 -18.66 13.12
C GLN A 190 1.62 -18.87 13.40
N ASN A 191 0.91 -17.81 13.71
CA ASN A 191 -0.51 -17.85 14.07
C ASN A 191 -1.22 -16.60 13.54
N VAL A 192 -2.51 -16.77 13.21
CA VAL A 192 -3.43 -15.69 12.85
C VAL A 192 -4.70 -15.85 13.66
N TRP A 193 -5.19 -14.77 14.24
CA TRP A 193 -6.49 -14.72 14.92
C TRP A 193 -7.38 -13.69 14.22
N VAL A 194 -8.64 -14.06 14.03
CA VAL A 194 -9.69 -13.17 13.55
C VAL A 194 -10.79 -13.15 14.62
N GLU A 195 -11.10 -11.96 15.12
CA GLU A 195 -12.05 -11.77 16.23
C GLU A 195 -11.73 -12.66 17.45
N GLY A 196 -10.44 -12.86 17.73
CA GLY A 196 -9.96 -13.71 18.82
C GLY A 196 -9.96 -15.22 18.54
N ASN A 197 -10.44 -15.65 17.38
CA ASN A 197 -10.45 -17.05 16.99
C ASN A 197 -9.19 -17.41 16.21
N LEU A 198 -8.47 -18.43 16.65
CA LEU A 198 -7.30 -18.93 15.94
C LEU A 198 -7.72 -19.55 14.60
N ILE A 199 -7.13 -19.05 13.51
CA ILE A 199 -7.36 -19.58 12.16
C ILE A 199 -6.37 -20.71 11.90
N ASN A 200 -6.88 -21.90 11.59
CA ASN A 200 -6.04 -23.05 11.23
C ASN A 200 -5.49 -22.89 9.81
N ARG A 201 -4.23 -23.32 9.58
CA ARG A 201 -3.52 -23.19 8.29
C ARG A 201 -4.24 -23.83 7.08
N GLY A 202 -5.22 -24.69 7.28
CA GLY A 202 -6.06 -25.26 6.22
C GLY A 202 -7.31 -24.41 5.87
N GLN A 203 -7.46 -23.23 6.50
CA GLN A 203 -8.58 -22.29 6.29
C GLN A 203 -8.12 -20.94 5.69
N LEU A 204 -6.81 -20.80 5.39
CA LEU A 204 -6.19 -19.64 4.76
C LEU A 204 -5.92 -19.89 3.28
#